data_e9949f2d66dd470e40936b88af225f41
#
_entry.id   e9949f2d66dd470e40936b88af225f41
#
_cell.length_a   1.000
_cell.length_b   1.000
_cell.length_c   1.000
_cell.angle_alpha   90.00
_cell.angle_beta   90.00
_cell.angle_gamma   90.00
#
_symmetry.space_group_name_H-M   'P 1'
#
loop_
_entity.id
_entity.type
_entity.pdbx_description
1 polymer ?
#
loop_
_entity_poly.entity_id
_entity_poly.type
_entity_poly.pdbx_seq_one_letter_code
_entity_poly.pdbx_strand_id
1 'polypeptide(L)'
;MKKKLITAFFFFLLSVLSFSAQVKDVRFRNNTCSISLNAREGEYLVSADEESRLIYIEIQNLDSSSCEKFTKNLEYDIRDSNLFEDVVIDKTRDSVSITLQVAPKVGYVMDATNNRRDVNFHRTTKNKHLIVIDPGHGGKDSGAIRGSVVEKKIVLSVGTFLKEELSKDFNVVMTRDSDVFVVLSQRPKMANKSNAKLFVSIHANASESKNANGVEVFYFSKKSSPYAERIANFENTIGEQYGDSSDEIIQISGELAYKKNQENSIRLARKIAENISSGLALKNGGVHGANFAVLRGFNGTGVLIELGFVSNSYDAAILVDRDSQQKMAEEIAKSIKEYLTRWWNE
;
A
#
# COMPACT_ATOMS: atom_id res chain seq x y z
N MET A 1 -6.97 -21.70 -24.90
CA MET A 1 -8.25 -21.13 -24.52
C MET A 1 -8.70 -21.65 -23.17
N LYS A 2 -8.48 -20.94 -22.09
CA LYS A 2 -9.00 -21.27 -20.76
C LYS A 2 -9.90 -20.12 -20.32
N LYS A 3 -11.20 -20.40 -20.31
CA LYS A 3 -12.21 -19.46 -19.77
C LYS A 3 -11.97 -19.24 -18.29
N LYS A 4 -11.68 -18.01 -17.89
CA LYS A 4 -11.68 -17.60 -16.49
C LYS A 4 -13.15 -17.52 -16.03
N LEU A 5 -13.45 -18.27 -15.01
CA LEU A 5 -14.75 -18.29 -14.34
C LEU A 5 -14.84 -16.97 -13.53
N ILE A 6 -15.74 -16.09 -13.92
CA ILE A 6 -16.10 -14.91 -13.13
C ILE A 6 -17.10 -15.42 -12.08
N THR A 7 -16.68 -15.40 -10.82
CA THR A 7 -17.56 -15.74 -9.70
C THR A 7 -18.44 -14.52 -9.41
N ALA A 8 -19.67 -14.56 -9.93
CA ALA A 8 -20.68 -13.56 -9.59
C ALA A 8 -21.17 -13.81 -8.17
N PHE A 9 -21.02 -12.85 -7.28
CA PHE A 9 -21.66 -12.85 -5.98
C PHE A 9 -23.13 -12.49 -6.15
N PHE A 10 -24.01 -13.47 -5.96
CA PHE A 10 -25.44 -13.27 -5.89
C PHE A 10 -25.82 -12.71 -4.52
N PHE A 11 -26.25 -11.47 -4.47
CA PHE A 11 -26.99 -10.94 -3.33
C PHE A 11 -28.47 -11.28 -3.43
N PHE A 12 -29.01 -11.88 -2.37
CA PHE A 12 -30.42 -12.25 -2.23
C PHE A 12 -31.26 -10.97 -2.11
N LEU A 13 -32.18 -10.79 -3.05
CA LEU A 13 -33.14 -9.70 -3.04
C LEU A 13 -34.32 -10.07 -2.12
N LEU A 14 -34.48 -9.34 -1.03
CA LEU A 14 -35.77 -9.28 -0.30
C LEU A 14 -36.67 -8.30 -1.05
N SER A 15 -37.77 -8.80 -1.58
CA SER A 15 -38.79 -8.02 -2.24
C SER A 15 -39.52 -7.11 -1.25
N VAL A 16 -39.21 -5.84 -1.27
CA VAL A 16 -40.02 -4.77 -0.69
C VAL A 16 -40.66 -4.01 -1.84
N LEU A 17 -41.97 -3.81 -1.77
CA LEU A 17 -42.80 -3.10 -2.76
C LEU A 17 -42.09 -1.81 -3.22
N SER A 18 -41.59 -1.83 -4.45
CA SER A 18 -40.78 -0.78 -5.04
C SER A 18 -41.65 0.32 -5.63
N PHE A 19 -41.49 1.52 -5.10
CA PHE A 19 -41.74 2.70 -5.90
C PHE A 19 -40.46 2.97 -6.69
N SER A 20 -40.52 2.75 -8.01
CA SER A 20 -39.36 2.94 -8.91
C SER A 20 -38.89 4.38 -8.86
N ALA A 21 -37.68 4.56 -8.37
CA ALA A 21 -37.03 5.82 -8.54
C ALA A 21 -36.34 5.83 -9.93
N GLN A 22 -36.37 6.97 -10.58
CA GLN A 22 -35.85 7.12 -11.92
C GLN A 22 -34.49 7.82 -11.85
N VAL A 23 -33.50 7.27 -12.51
CA VAL A 23 -32.28 7.99 -12.79
C VAL A 23 -32.62 9.14 -13.75
N LYS A 24 -32.43 10.36 -13.31
CA LYS A 24 -32.80 11.54 -14.07
C LYS A 24 -31.80 11.81 -15.20
N ASP A 25 -30.52 11.60 -14.94
CA ASP A 25 -29.46 11.95 -15.87
C ASP A 25 -28.14 11.32 -15.44
N VAL A 26 -27.35 10.89 -16.42
CA VAL A 26 -25.93 10.55 -16.21
C VAL A 26 -25.13 11.36 -17.22
N ARG A 27 -24.16 12.09 -16.75
CA ARG A 27 -23.32 12.95 -17.59
C ARG A 27 -21.86 12.73 -17.28
N PHE A 28 -21.05 12.77 -18.31
CA PHE A 28 -19.61 12.86 -18.21
C PHE A 28 -19.19 14.26 -18.69
N ARG A 29 -18.69 15.09 -17.79
CA ARG A 29 -18.17 16.44 -18.12
C ARG A 29 -16.98 16.76 -17.23
N ASN A 30 -15.99 17.39 -17.82
CA ASN A 30 -14.81 17.90 -17.09
C ASN A 30 -14.20 16.85 -16.14
N ASN A 31 -14.05 15.62 -16.60
CA ASN A 31 -13.52 14.50 -15.80
C ASN A 31 -14.42 14.05 -14.63
N THR A 32 -15.68 14.37 -14.66
CA THR A 32 -16.65 13.93 -13.65
C THR A 32 -17.76 13.13 -14.31
N CYS A 33 -17.98 11.90 -13.86
CA CYS A 33 -19.17 11.13 -14.15
C CYS A 33 -20.21 11.43 -13.06
N SER A 34 -21.26 12.14 -13.42
CA SER A 34 -22.34 12.53 -12.50
C SER A 34 -23.59 11.72 -12.78
N ILE A 35 -24.12 11.07 -11.74
CA ILE A 35 -25.38 10.35 -11.77
C ILE A 35 -26.37 11.12 -10.92
N SER A 36 -27.34 11.78 -11.57
CA SER A 36 -28.38 12.54 -10.90
C SER A 36 -29.64 11.66 -10.76
N LEU A 37 -30.15 11.55 -9.55
CA LEU A 37 -31.33 10.76 -9.22
C LEU A 37 -32.56 11.68 -9.16
N ASN A 38 -33.73 11.14 -9.50
CA ASN A 38 -35.00 11.82 -9.17
C ASN A 38 -35.23 11.75 -7.65
N ALA A 39 -36.08 12.62 -7.11
CA ALA A 39 -36.30 12.80 -5.66
C ALA A 39 -36.76 11.54 -4.88
N ARG A 40 -36.96 10.44 -5.54
CA ARG A 40 -37.20 9.11 -4.96
C ARG A 40 -36.05 8.20 -5.37
N GLU A 41 -35.44 7.54 -4.40
CA GLU A 41 -34.25 6.72 -4.56
C GLU A 41 -34.38 5.70 -5.71
N GLY A 42 -33.45 5.73 -6.67
CA GLY A 42 -33.32 4.79 -7.76
C GLY A 42 -32.34 3.67 -7.45
N GLU A 43 -32.59 2.53 -8.03
CA GLU A 43 -31.62 1.44 -7.98
C GLU A 43 -30.47 1.75 -8.94
N TYR A 44 -29.38 2.23 -8.42
CA TYR A 44 -28.11 2.29 -9.11
C TYR A 44 -27.02 1.77 -8.18
N LEU A 45 -26.00 1.17 -8.77
CA LEU A 45 -24.81 0.71 -8.08
C LEU A 45 -23.60 1.38 -8.72
N VAL A 46 -22.74 1.96 -7.89
CA VAL A 46 -21.39 2.34 -8.30
C VAL A 46 -20.44 1.60 -7.40
N SER A 47 -19.61 0.76 -8.00
CA SER A 47 -18.57 0.00 -7.30
C SER A 47 -17.24 0.11 -8.03
N ALA A 48 -16.16 -0.10 -7.31
CA ALA A 48 -14.83 -0.08 -7.87
C ALA A 48 -14.05 -1.31 -7.42
N ASP A 49 -13.35 -1.90 -8.37
CA ASP A 49 -12.30 -2.88 -8.11
C ASP A 49 -10.95 -2.19 -8.33
N GLU A 50 -10.28 -1.90 -7.22
CA GLU A 50 -9.00 -1.18 -7.26
C GLU A 50 -7.87 -2.03 -7.86
N GLU A 51 -7.92 -3.35 -7.74
CA GLU A 51 -6.89 -4.24 -8.24
C GLU A 51 -6.92 -4.32 -9.78
N SER A 52 -8.09 -4.55 -10.34
CA SER A 52 -8.30 -4.56 -11.79
C SER A 52 -8.45 -3.15 -12.39
N ARG A 53 -8.56 -2.12 -11.55
CA ARG A 53 -8.80 -0.72 -11.94
C ARG A 53 -10.08 -0.55 -12.76
N LEU A 54 -11.09 -1.32 -12.39
CA LEU A 54 -12.41 -1.28 -13.01
C LEU A 54 -13.38 -0.49 -12.12
N ILE A 55 -14.18 0.35 -12.75
CA ILE A 55 -15.33 0.99 -12.13
C ILE A 55 -16.57 0.45 -12.82
N TYR A 56 -17.50 -0.04 -12.02
CA TYR A 56 -18.78 -0.55 -12.48
C TYR A 56 -19.87 0.44 -12.08
N ILE A 57 -20.67 0.85 -13.04
CA ILE A 57 -21.85 1.68 -12.84
C ILE A 57 -23.03 0.92 -13.42
N GLU A 58 -23.96 0.53 -12.58
CA GLU A 58 -25.20 -0.12 -12.99
C GLU A 58 -26.38 0.81 -12.69
N ILE A 59 -27.22 1.03 -13.66
CA ILE A 59 -28.39 1.90 -13.60
C ILE A 59 -29.59 1.11 -14.05
N GLN A 60 -30.56 0.94 -13.18
CA GLN A 60 -31.79 0.20 -13.43
C GLN A 60 -33.01 1.13 -13.59
N ASN A 61 -34.10 0.61 -14.12
CA ASN A 61 -35.37 1.34 -14.30
C ASN A 61 -35.30 2.57 -15.22
N LEU A 62 -34.47 2.52 -16.25
CA LEU A 62 -34.40 3.54 -17.30
C LEU A 62 -35.52 3.30 -18.35
N ASP A 63 -36.19 4.36 -18.77
CA ASP A 63 -37.03 4.25 -19.96
C ASP A 63 -36.19 4.07 -21.23
N SER A 64 -36.71 3.24 -22.17
CA SER A 64 -35.90 2.82 -23.34
C SER A 64 -35.55 3.97 -24.29
N SER A 65 -36.30 5.08 -24.32
CA SER A 65 -36.01 6.25 -25.17
C SER A 65 -34.89 7.12 -24.59
N SER A 66 -34.85 7.23 -23.26
CA SER A 66 -33.77 7.91 -22.53
C SER A 66 -32.48 7.11 -22.61
N CYS A 67 -32.56 5.77 -22.64
CA CYS A 67 -31.41 4.88 -22.68
C CYS A 67 -30.56 5.06 -23.94
N GLU A 68 -31.15 5.17 -25.13
CA GLU A 68 -30.41 5.28 -26.39
C GLU A 68 -29.70 6.63 -26.55
N LYS A 69 -30.42 7.71 -26.29
CA LYS A 69 -29.86 9.07 -26.42
C LYS A 69 -28.75 9.33 -25.43
N PHE A 70 -28.93 8.81 -24.24
CA PHE A 70 -28.01 8.92 -23.14
C PHE A 70 -26.67 8.19 -23.37
N THR A 71 -26.73 6.92 -23.76
CA THR A 71 -25.53 6.08 -23.91
C THR A 71 -24.63 6.52 -25.06
N LYS A 72 -25.18 7.00 -26.16
CA LYS A 72 -24.39 7.45 -27.32
C LYS A 72 -23.51 8.65 -27.00
N ASN A 73 -24.07 9.63 -26.29
CA ASN A 73 -23.32 10.83 -25.90
C ASN A 73 -22.30 10.49 -24.81
N LEU A 74 -22.69 9.69 -23.83
CA LEU A 74 -21.82 9.28 -22.73
C LEU A 74 -20.59 8.50 -23.24
N GLU A 75 -20.80 7.54 -24.12
CA GLU A 75 -19.70 6.75 -24.70
C GLU A 75 -18.68 7.63 -25.44
N TYR A 76 -19.16 8.60 -26.21
CA TYR A 76 -18.31 9.55 -26.91
C TYR A 76 -17.50 10.40 -25.94
N ASP A 77 -18.16 11.02 -24.95
CA ASP A 77 -17.50 11.89 -23.98
C ASP A 77 -16.47 11.14 -23.14
N ILE A 78 -16.76 9.88 -22.76
CA ILE A 78 -15.85 9.04 -22.00
C ILE A 78 -14.61 8.67 -22.84
N ARG A 79 -14.81 8.22 -24.08
CA ARG A 79 -13.70 7.82 -24.96
C ARG A 79 -12.78 8.98 -25.32
N ASP A 80 -13.33 10.17 -25.48
CA ASP A 80 -12.55 11.38 -25.79
C ASP A 80 -11.74 11.91 -24.60
N SER A 81 -12.07 11.48 -23.39
CA SER A 81 -11.45 12.01 -22.15
C SER A 81 -10.00 11.57 -21.92
N ASN A 82 -9.54 10.50 -22.56
CA ASN A 82 -8.24 9.84 -22.29
C ASN A 82 -8.01 9.45 -20.80
N LEU A 83 -9.10 9.27 -20.06
CA LEU A 83 -9.06 8.82 -18.65
C LEU A 83 -9.22 7.31 -18.53
N PHE A 84 -9.61 6.65 -19.61
CA PHE A 84 -9.90 5.24 -19.64
C PHE A 84 -9.14 4.54 -20.76
N GLU A 85 -8.71 3.31 -20.49
CA GLU A 85 -8.12 2.41 -21.49
C GLU A 85 -9.22 1.72 -22.30
N ASP A 86 -10.31 1.38 -21.61
CA ASP A 86 -11.47 0.75 -22.25
C ASP A 86 -12.77 1.16 -21.55
N VAL A 87 -13.84 1.17 -22.33
CA VAL A 87 -15.19 1.48 -21.89
C VAL A 87 -16.15 0.51 -22.53
N VAL A 88 -16.86 -0.26 -21.71
CA VAL A 88 -17.91 -1.17 -22.16
C VAL A 88 -19.25 -0.68 -21.63
N ILE A 89 -20.21 -0.49 -22.52
CA ILE A 89 -21.58 -0.10 -22.17
C ILE A 89 -22.53 -1.18 -22.66
N ASP A 90 -23.08 -1.93 -21.74
CA ASP A 90 -24.11 -2.95 -21.99
C ASP A 90 -25.50 -2.39 -21.68
N LYS A 91 -26.45 -2.70 -22.53
CA LYS A 91 -27.84 -2.22 -22.43
C LYS A 91 -28.82 -3.39 -22.42
N THR A 92 -29.78 -3.30 -21.53
CA THR A 92 -31.01 -4.08 -21.62
C THR A 92 -32.19 -3.16 -21.99
N ARG A 93 -33.40 -3.68 -21.86
CA ARG A 93 -34.60 -2.89 -22.13
C ARG A 93 -34.78 -1.74 -21.14
N ASP A 94 -34.33 -1.92 -19.91
CA ASP A 94 -34.61 -1.06 -18.75
C ASP A 94 -33.36 -0.81 -17.84
N SER A 95 -32.18 -1.26 -18.27
CA SER A 95 -30.96 -1.04 -17.53
C SER A 95 -29.75 -0.72 -18.41
N VAL A 96 -28.77 -0.04 -17.85
CA VAL A 96 -27.48 0.23 -18.45
C VAL A 96 -26.38 -0.13 -17.46
N SER A 97 -25.42 -0.94 -17.89
CA SER A 97 -24.20 -1.24 -17.17
C SER A 97 -23.01 -0.60 -17.89
N ILE A 98 -22.21 0.17 -17.17
CA ILE A 98 -21.03 0.82 -17.68
C ILE A 98 -19.83 0.26 -16.93
N THR A 99 -18.89 -0.33 -17.65
CA THR A 99 -17.60 -0.76 -17.12
C THR A 99 -16.51 0.13 -17.66
N LEU A 100 -15.79 0.79 -16.78
CA LEU A 100 -14.71 1.71 -17.11
C LEU A 100 -13.37 1.11 -16.68
N GLN A 101 -12.49 0.82 -17.64
CA GLN A 101 -11.09 0.49 -17.34
C GLN A 101 -10.31 1.79 -17.18
N VAL A 102 -10.02 2.17 -15.96
CA VAL A 102 -9.32 3.44 -15.66
C VAL A 102 -7.87 3.41 -16.15
N ALA A 103 -7.47 4.41 -16.93
CA ALA A 103 -6.12 4.51 -17.50
C ALA A 103 -5.02 4.63 -16.43
N PRO A 104 -3.77 4.17 -16.69
CA PRO A 104 -2.64 4.38 -15.79
C PRO A 104 -2.51 5.84 -15.37
N LYS A 105 -2.14 6.08 -14.11
CA LYS A 105 -2.00 7.43 -13.54
C LYS A 105 -3.28 8.27 -13.52
N VAL A 106 -4.45 7.64 -13.60
CA VAL A 106 -5.74 8.29 -13.30
C VAL A 106 -6.25 7.79 -11.96
N GLY A 107 -6.51 8.72 -11.06
CA GLY A 107 -7.21 8.50 -9.79
C GLY A 107 -8.69 8.86 -9.90
N TYR A 108 -9.48 8.43 -8.93
CA TYR A 108 -10.87 8.84 -8.82
C TYR A 108 -11.27 9.00 -7.35
N VAL A 109 -12.25 9.86 -7.12
CA VAL A 109 -12.92 10.02 -5.82
C VAL A 109 -14.41 9.89 -6.06
N MET A 110 -15.07 9.08 -5.24
CA MET A 110 -16.52 8.91 -5.28
C MET A 110 -17.16 9.77 -4.20
N ASP A 111 -17.95 10.75 -4.62
CA ASP A 111 -18.71 11.63 -3.73
C ASP A 111 -20.19 11.29 -3.81
N ALA A 112 -20.84 11.24 -2.64
CA ALA A 112 -22.26 10.97 -2.52
C ALA A 112 -22.95 12.14 -1.80
N THR A 113 -23.87 12.77 -2.48
CA THR A 113 -24.81 13.73 -1.89
C THR A 113 -26.25 13.21 -2.03
N ASN A 114 -27.22 13.76 -1.30
CA ASN A 114 -28.57 13.18 -1.15
C ASN A 114 -29.25 12.71 -2.45
N ASN A 115 -29.04 13.38 -3.59
CA ASN A 115 -29.68 13.04 -4.87
C ASN A 115 -28.67 12.98 -6.03
N ARG A 116 -27.38 12.88 -5.74
CA ARG A 116 -26.33 12.89 -6.75
C ARG A 116 -25.18 11.98 -6.33
N ARG A 117 -24.63 11.29 -7.31
CA ARG A 117 -23.39 10.54 -7.18
C ARG A 117 -22.44 11.02 -8.25
N ASP A 118 -21.28 11.45 -7.81
CA ASP A 118 -20.21 11.91 -8.67
C ASP A 118 -19.00 11.01 -8.52
N VAL A 119 -18.48 10.54 -9.65
CA VAL A 119 -17.17 9.92 -9.72
C VAL A 119 -16.25 10.93 -10.38
N ASN A 120 -15.40 11.55 -9.61
CA ASN A 120 -14.44 12.56 -10.06
C ASN A 120 -13.14 11.87 -10.45
N PHE A 121 -12.79 11.91 -11.73
CA PHE A 121 -11.53 11.39 -12.24
C PHE A 121 -10.49 12.51 -12.30
N HIS A 122 -9.28 12.22 -11.91
CA HIS A 122 -8.19 13.18 -11.96
C HIS A 122 -6.91 12.50 -12.44
N ARG A 123 -6.16 13.16 -13.28
CA ARG A 123 -4.79 12.73 -13.57
C ARG A 123 -3.97 12.94 -12.32
N THR A 124 -3.38 11.87 -11.84
CA THR A 124 -2.47 11.93 -10.71
C THR A 124 -1.05 11.81 -11.22
N THR A 125 -0.18 12.68 -10.76
CA THR A 125 1.27 12.48 -10.90
C THR A 125 1.76 11.39 -9.96
N LYS A 126 0.94 11.04 -8.95
CA LYS A 126 1.25 10.00 -7.97
C LYS A 126 1.06 8.63 -8.59
N ASN A 127 2.02 7.79 -8.37
CA ASN A 127 1.91 6.37 -8.64
C ASN A 127 0.85 5.78 -7.69
N LYS A 128 -0.07 4.96 -8.22
CA LYS A 128 -1.18 4.36 -7.43
C LYS A 128 -0.73 3.31 -6.42
N HIS A 129 0.56 2.93 -6.42
CA HIS A 129 1.00 1.92 -5.48
C HIS A 129 1.02 2.48 -4.07
N LEU A 130 0.38 1.71 -3.21
CA LEU A 130 0.41 1.95 -1.79
C LEU A 130 1.71 1.39 -1.21
N ILE A 131 2.43 2.25 -0.51
CA ILE A 131 3.61 1.91 0.27
C ILE A 131 3.22 1.98 1.74
N VAL A 132 3.48 0.93 2.49
CA VAL A 132 3.33 0.94 3.94
C VAL A 132 4.70 1.07 4.59
N ILE A 133 4.86 2.10 5.39
CA ILE A 133 6.02 2.33 6.24
C ILE A 133 5.66 1.83 7.64
N ASP A 134 6.52 1.02 8.21
CA ASP A 134 6.34 0.43 9.52
C ASP A 134 7.46 0.86 10.47
N PRO A 135 7.31 1.98 11.19
CA PRO A 135 8.26 2.31 12.26
C PRO A 135 8.14 1.27 13.37
N GLY A 136 9.21 0.51 13.61
CA GLY A 136 9.23 -0.53 14.64
C GLY A 136 8.88 0.00 16.03
N HIS A 137 8.52 -0.91 16.95
CA HIS A 137 8.24 -0.58 18.36
C HIS A 137 7.12 0.46 18.55
N GLY A 138 7.13 1.17 19.69
CA GLY A 138 6.18 2.25 20.01
C GLY A 138 5.42 2.03 21.32
N GLY A 139 4.96 3.13 21.93
CA GLY A 139 4.25 3.11 23.21
C GLY A 139 5.06 2.46 24.33
N LYS A 140 4.55 1.35 24.87
CA LYS A 140 5.20 0.57 25.95
C LYS A 140 6.46 -0.19 25.49
N ASP A 141 6.63 -0.41 24.21
CA ASP A 141 7.81 -1.02 23.61
C ASP A 141 8.76 0.06 23.14
N SER A 142 9.89 0.19 23.81
CA SER A 142 10.90 1.20 23.49
C SER A 142 11.87 0.81 22.38
N GLY A 143 11.92 -0.50 22.04
CA GLY A 143 13.03 -1.04 21.28
C GLY A 143 14.37 -0.92 22.03
N ALA A 144 15.46 -0.92 21.32
CA ALA A 144 16.78 -0.79 21.89
C ALA A 144 17.00 0.58 22.55
N ILE A 145 17.65 0.56 23.73
CA ILE A 145 17.97 1.76 24.51
C ILE A 145 19.46 1.77 24.85
N ARG A 146 20.10 2.93 24.66
CA ARG A 146 21.45 3.21 25.16
C ARG A 146 21.55 4.67 25.61
N GLY A 147 21.56 4.88 26.91
CA GLY A 147 21.55 6.24 27.48
C GLY A 147 20.27 6.99 27.05
N SER A 148 20.45 8.11 26.35
CA SER A 148 19.34 8.89 25.81
C SER A 148 18.85 8.43 24.43
N VAL A 149 19.54 7.50 23.80
CA VAL A 149 19.21 6.96 22.47
C VAL A 149 18.11 5.91 22.64
N VAL A 150 16.97 6.12 22.02
CA VAL A 150 15.79 5.26 22.11
C VAL A 150 15.29 4.97 20.71
N GLU A 151 15.31 3.70 20.32
CA GLU A 151 14.99 3.24 18.96
C GLU A 151 13.62 3.72 18.49
N LYS A 152 12.55 3.50 19.27
CA LYS A 152 11.18 3.87 18.84
C LYS A 152 11.01 5.32 18.40
N LYS A 153 11.84 6.24 18.95
CA LYS A 153 11.82 7.67 18.59
C LYS A 153 12.52 7.92 17.27
N ILE A 154 13.66 7.27 17.07
CA ILE A 154 14.47 7.37 15.85
C ILE A 154 13.66 6.84 14.66
N VAL A 155 13.14 5.63 14.77
CA VAL A 155 12.43 4.99 13.66
C VAL A 155 11.12 5.70 13.31
N LEU A 156 10.43 6.30 14.30
CA LEU A 156 9.26 7.13 14.05
C LEU A 156 9.64 8.41 13.30
N SER A 157 10.71 9.06 13.70
CA SER A 157 11.21 10.28 13.04
C SER A 157 11.62 10.01 11.59
N VAL A 158 12.45 8.98 11.35
CA VAL A 158 12.85 8.58 9.99
C VAL A 158 11.63 8.15 9.16
N GLY A 159 10.71 7.39 9.74
CA GLY A 159 9.47 6.98 9.08
C GLY A 159 8.60 8.16 8.66
N THR A 160 8.54 9.22 9.49
CA THR A 160 7.81 10.45 9.19
C THR A 160 8.44 11.20 8.02
N PHE A 161 9.76 11.41 8.02
CA PHE A 161 10.47 12.02 6.90
C PHE A 161 10.32 11.19 5.61
N LEU A 162 10.39 9.86 5.73
CA LEU A 162 10.21 8.97 4.59
C LEU A 162 8.78 9.07 4.00
N LYS A 163 7.76 9.16 4.87
CA LYS A 163 6.39 9.41 4.43
C LYS A 163 6.26 10.74 3.68
N GLU A 164 6.84 11.81 4.22
CA GLU A 164 6.83 13.14 3.59
C GLU A 164 7.48 13.08 2.20
N GLU A 165 8.63 12.42 2.08
CA GLU A 165 9.36 12.32 0.82
C GLU A 165 8.65 11.45 -0.23
N LEU A 166 8.14 10.30 0.16
CA LEU A 166 7.45 9.38 -0.73
C LEU A 166 6.04 9.86 -1.11
N SER A 167 5.37 10.61 -0.23
CA SER A 167 4.01 11.13 -0.50
C SER A 167 3.95 12.13 -1.64
N LYS A 168 5.09 12.63 -2.11
CA LYS A 168 5.18 13.45 -3.32
C LYS A 168 4.81 12.66 -4.58
N ASP A 169 5.11 11.36 -4.60
CA ASP A 169 4.98 10.51 -5.79
C ASP A 169 4.05 9.29 -5.62
N PHE A 170 3.78 8.86 -4.37
CA PHE A 170 3.06 7.64 -4.04
C PHE A 170 1.96 7.86 -3.01
N ASN A 171 1.08 6.87 -2.89
CA ASN A 171 0.21 6.76 -1.73
C ASN A 171 0.99 6.10 -0.60
N VAL A 172 1.02 6.72 0.57
CA VAL A 172 1.82 6.25 1.71
C VAL A 172 0.99 6.19 2.98
N VAL A 173 1.04 5.06 3.66
CA VAL A 173 0.42 4.85 4.98
C VAL A 173 1.49 4.39 5.95
N MET A 174 1.38 4.77 7.21
CA MET A 174 2.23 4.27 8.29
C MET A 174 1.44 3.33 9.18
N THR A 175 2.09 2.30 9.72
CA THR A 175 1.48 1.43 10.75
C THR A 175 1.24 2.18 12.06
N ARG A 176 2.07 3.16 12.36
CA ARG A 176 1.91 4.17 13.42
C ARG A 176 2.56 5.50 13.01
N ASP A 177 1.93 6.59 13.36
CA ASP A 177 2.41 7.96 13.12
C ASP A 177 2.62 8.75 14.42
N SER A 178 2.52 8.05 15.54
CA SER A 178 2.69 8.58 16.89
C SER A 178 3.35 7.52 17.79
N ASP A 179 3.64 7.88 19.06
CA ASP A 179 4.24 6.95 20.02
C ASP A 179 3.18 6.00 20.62
N VAL A 180 2.60 5.15 19.76
CA VAL A 180 1.64 4.11 20.14
C VAL A 180 2.21 2.74 19.89
N PHE A 181 1.80 1.76 20.69
CA PHE A 181 2.17 0.36 20.48
C PHE A 181 1.24 -0.28 19.44
N VAL A 182 1.84 -0.88 18.42
CA VAL A 182 1.14 -1.70 17.41
C VAL A 182 1.66 -3.13 17.52
N VAL A 183 0.75 -4.06 17.72
CA VAL A 183 1.04 -5.50 17.83
C VAL A 183 1.74 -5.98 16.59
N LEU A 184 2.78 -6.82 16.73
CA LEU A 184 3.65 -7.24 15.64
C LEU A 184 2.87 -7.89 14.49
N SER A 185 1.93 -8.80 14.80
CA SER A 185 1.08 -9.48 13.82
C SER A 185 0.12 -8.55 13.08
N GLN A 186 -0.22 -7.39 13.64
CA GLN A 186 -1.12 -6.42 13.00
C GLN A 186 -0.44 -5.62 11.89
N ARG A 187 0.87 -5.41 11.97
CA ARG A 187 1.63 -4.59 11.01
C ARG A 187 1.53 -5.12 9.58
N PRO A 188 1.89 -6.38 9.28
CA PRO A 188 1.69 -6.94 7.94
C PRO A 188 0.21 -7.12 7.57
N LYS A 189 -0.69 -7.37 8.54
CA LYS A 189 -2.14 -7.44 8.27
C LYS A 189 -2.69 -6.10 7.78
N MET A 190 -2.22 -4.97 8.33
CA MET A 190 -2.59 -3.63 7.85
C MET A 190 -2.12 -3.43 6.40
N ALA A 191 -0.89 -3.82 6.08
CA ALA A 191 -0.35 -3.70 4.73
C ALA A 191 -1.12 -4.58 3.72
N ASN A 192 -1.42 -5.83 4.07
CA ASN A 192 -2.18 -6.73 3.21
C ASN A 192 -3.63 -6.23 3.00
N LYS A 193 -4.30 -5.79 4.08
CA LYS A 193 -5.67 -5.26 4.01
C LYS A 193 -5.77 -4.01 3.14
N SER A 194 -4.71 -3.21 3.13
CA SER A 194 -4.61 -2.01 2.31
C SER A 194 -4.12 -2.30 0.87
N ASN A 195 -3.92 -3.57 0.53
CA ASN A 195 -3.37 -4.00 -0.77
C ASN A 195 -2.04 -3.31 -1.12
N ALA A 196 -1.17 -3.14 -0.12
CA ALA A 196 0.13 -2.50 -0.32
C ALA A 196 1.01 -3.32 -1.27
N LYS A 197 1.74 -2.63 -2.12
CA LYS A 197 2.73 -3.25 -3.02
C LYS A 197 4.11 -3.34 -2.40
N LEU A 198 4.37 -2.47 -1.42
CA LEU A 198 5.66 -2.39 -0.73
C LEU A 198 5.45 -2.19 0.77
N PHE A 199 6.19 -2.94 1.56
CA PHE A 199 6.25 -2.83 3.02
C PHE A 199 7.68 -2.55 3.46
N VAL A 200 7.89 -1.47 4.19
CA VAL A 200 9.20 -1.04 4.66
C VAL A 200 9.17 -0.89 6.16
N SER A 201 9.72 -1.86 6.86
CA SER A 201 9.90 -1.80 8.32
C SER A 201 11.22 -1.11 8.65
N ILE A 202 11.24 -0.26 9.65
CA ILE A 202 12.37 0.58 10.03
C ILE A 202 12.70 0.31 11.49
N HIS A 203 13.96 -0.08 11.73
CA HIS A 203 14.53 -0.43 13.02
C HIS A 203 15.91 0.20 13.22
N ALA A 204 16.46 0.10 14.42
CA ALA A 204 17.82 0.47 14.75
C ALA A 204 18.43 -0.57 15.70
N ASN A 205 19.35 -1.35 15.18
CA ASN A 205 19.95 -2.52 15.79
C ASN A 205 20.69 -2.24 17.10
N ALA A 206 20.86 -3.27 17.90
CA ALA A 206 21.73 -3.25 19.06
C ALA A 206 22.59 -4.52 19.13
N SER A 207 23.79 -4.40 19.65
CA SER A 207 24.72 -5.50 19.85
C SER A 207 25.48 -5.36 21.17
N GLU A 208 25.81 -6.47 21.81
CA GLU A 208 26.74 -6.48 22.94
C GLU A 208 28.13 -6.02 22.51
N SER A 209 28.52 -6.32 21.26
CA SER A 209 29.76 -5.83 20.67
C SER A 209 29.63 -4.36 20.26
N LYS A 210 30.40 -3.49 20.92
CA LYS A 210 30.48 -2.07 20.58
C LYS A 210 31.11 -1.81 19.20
N ASN A 211 31.72 -2.82 18.59
CA ASN A 211 32.33 -2.74 17.25
C ASN A 211 31.32 -3.06 16.13
N ALA A 212 30.14 -3.62 16.45
CA ALA A 212 29.09 -3.78 15.49
C ALA A 212 28.58 -2.42 15.03
N ASN A 213 28.57 -2.14 13.73
CA ASN A 213 28.19 -0.86 13.15
C ASN A 213 27.72 -1.00 11.71
N GLY A 214 26.96 -0.02 11.25
CA GLY A 214 26.55 0.14 9.87
C GLY A 214 25.09 -0.27 9.62
N VAL A 215 24.66 -0.04 8.40
CA VAL A 215 23.31 -0.33 7.92
C VAL A 215 23.20 -1.78 7.48
N GLU A 216 22.16 -2.46 7.92
CA GLU A 216 21.81 -3.81 7.46
C GLU A 216 20.38 -3.81 6.93
N VAL A 217 20.11 -4.57 5.87
CA VAL A 217 18.75 -4.68 5.35
C VAL A 217 18.36 -6.15 5.24
N PHE A 218 17.19 -6.46 5.78
CA PHE A 218 16.68 -7.82 5.85
C PHE A 218 15.49 -8.01 4.90
N TYR A 219 15.39 -9.21 4.37
CA TYR A 219 14.24 -9.69 3.61
C TYR A 219 13.74 -11.02 4.19
N PHE A 220 12.48 -11.35 3.93
CA PHE A 220 11.93 -12.61 4.41
C PHE A 220 12.59 -13.81 3.76
N SER A 221 13.11 -14.73 4.58
CA SER A 221 13.65 -16.02 4.16
C SER A 221 13.32 -17.11 5.17
N LYS A 222 12.92 -18.28 4.67
CA LYS A 222 12.74 -19.49 5.47
C LYS A 222 14.08 -20.06 5.99
N LYS A 223 15.19 -19.66 5.37
CA LYS A 223 16.55 -20.03 5.76
C LYS A 223 17.32 -18.79 6.16
N SER A 224 18.00 -18.85 7.27
CA SER A 224 18.78 -17.75 7.82
C SER A 224 20.20 -18.21 8.14
N SER A 225 21.16 -17.29 8.11
CA SER A 225 22.44 -17.50 8.78
C SER A 225 22.24 -17.45 10.31
N PRO A 226 23.11 -18.04 11.13
CA PRO A 226 22.99 -17.95 12.59
C PRO A 226 22.98 -16.50 13.10
N TYR A 227 23.66 -15.60 12.41
CA TYR A 227 23.66 -14.17 12.71
C TYR A 227 22.26 -13.56 12.46
N ALA A 228 21.73 -13.70 11.25
CA ALA A 228 20.46 -13.12 10.86
C ALA A 228 19.28 -13.74 11.64
N GLU A 229 19.37 -15.02 11.96
CA GLU A 229 18.38 -15.72 12.80
C GLU A 229 18.31 -15.13 14.22
N ARG A 230 19.47 -14.83 14.82
CA ARG A 230 19.53 -14.20 16.15
C ARG A 230 18.85 -12.83 16.16
N ILE A 231 19.08 -12.00 15.14
CA ILE A 231 18.44 -10.67 15.03
C ILE A 231 16.91 -10.85 14.87
N ALA A 232 16.48 -11.73 13.95
CA ALA A 232 15.06 -11.96 13.76
C ALA A 232 14.37 -12.53 15.01
N ASN A 233 15.02 -13.42 15.74
CA ASN A 233 14.49 -13.96 16.99
C ASN A 233 14.36 -12.88 18.06
N PHE A 234 15.31 -11.97 18.16
CA PHE A 234 15.24 -10.85 19.08
C PHE A 234 13.99 -10.00 18.82
N GLU A 235 13.78 -9.57 17.58
CA GLU A 235 12.62 -8.76 17.18
C GLU A 235 11.29 -9.52 17.32
N ASN A 236 11.27 -10.81 16.99
CA ASN A 236 10.08 -11.64 17.13
C ASN A 236 9.68 -11.83 18.61
N THR A 237 10.65 -12.02 19.50
CA THR A 237 10.43 -12.24 20.94
C THR A 237 9.83 -11.01 21.63
N ILE A 238 10.12 -9.81 21.16
CA ILE A 238 9.51 -8.58 21.67
C ILE A 238 7.98 -8.62 21.46
N GLY A 239 7.52 -9.11 20.30
CA GLY A 239 6.08 -9.32 20.06
C GLY A 239 5.45 -10.26 21.09
N GLU A 240 6.09 -11.38 21.40
CA GLU A 240 5.62 -12.39 22.33
C GLU A 240 5.51 -11.84 23.77
N GLN A 241 6.47 -11.03 24.23
CA GLN A 241 6.44 -10.38 25.55
C GLN A 241 5.21 -9.48 25.75
N TYR A 242 4.63 -8.99 24.66
CA TYR A 242 3.46 -8.12 24.70
C TYR A 242 2.15 -8.83 24.31
N GLY A 243 2.16 -10.17 24.26
CA GLY A 243 0.97 -10.99 24.07
C GLY A 243 0.58 -11.24 22.63
N ASP A 244 1.55 -11.11 21.70
CA ASP A 244 1.38 -11.46 20.31
C ASP A 244 1.88 -12.90 20.09
N SER A 245 1.03 -13.80 19.59
CA SER A 245 1.48 -15.12 19.19
C SER A 245 1.95 -15.08 17.74
N SER A 246 3.22 -15.41 17.51
CA SER A 246 3.79 -15.54 16.17
C SER A 246 3.07 -16.58 15.28
N ASP A 247 2.28 -17.46 15.91
CA ASP A 247 1.48 -18.50 15.24
C ASP A 247 0.28 -17.98 14.47
N GLU A 248 -0.21 -16.76 14.81
CA GLU A 248 -1.30 -16.09 14.08
C GLU A 248 -0.86 -15.45 12.76
N ILE A 249 0.43 -15.42 12.46
CA ILE A 249 0.94 -14.82 11.24
C ILE A 249 0.76 -15.80 10.08
N ILE A 250 -0.23 -15.51 9.25
CA ILE A 250 -0.61 -16.31 8.09
C ILE A 250 0.60 -16.48 7.16
N GLN A 251 0.93 -17.72 6.84
CA GLN A 251 1.97 -18.02 5.85
C GLN A 251 1.53 -17.55 4.46
N ILE A 252 2.48 -16.98 3.72
CA ILE A 252 2.28 -16.53 2.34
C ILE A 252 1.74 -17.69 1.50
N SER A 253 0.66 -17.46 0.81
CA SER A 253 0.02 -18.41 -0.08
C SER A 253 0.85 -18.60 -1.37
N GLY A 254 1.48 -19.77 -1.51
CA GLY A 254 2.08 -20.23 -2.75
C GLY A 254 3.59 -20.00 -2.90
N GLU A 255 4.30 -21.07 -3.19
CA GLU A 255 5.77 -21.08 -3.34
C GLU A 255 6.28 -20.14 -4.45
N LEU A 256 5.51 -20.00 -5.54
CA LEU A 256 5.90 -19.14 -6.65
C LEU A 256 5.82 -17.63 -6.27
N ALA A 257 4.77 -17.24 -5.57
CA ALA A 257 4.62 -15.87 -5.06
C ALA A 257 5.71 -15.54 -4.05
N TYR A 258 6.02 -16.46 -3.16
CA TYR A 258 7.12 -16.34 -2.20
C TYR A 258 8.46 -16.07 -2.90
N LYS A 259 8.85 -16.88 -3.90
CA LYS A 259 10.11 -16.70 -4.62
C LYS A 259 10.19 -15.37 -5.33
N LYS A 260 9.13 -14.97 -6.03
CA LYS A 260 9.07 -13.66 -6.72
C LYS A 260 9.19 -12.51 -5.74
N ASN A 261 8.46 -12.52 -4.64
CA ASN A 261 8.52 -11.48 -3.62
C ASN A 261 9.89 -11.42 -2.95
N GLN A 262 10.52 -12.58 -2.71
CA GLN A 262 11.86 -12.65 -2.15
C GLN A 262 12.91 -12.03 -3.09
N GLU A 263 12.91 -12.36 -4.38
CA GLU A 263 13.83 -11.77 -5.36
C GLU A 263 13.67 -10.24 -5.43
N ASN A 264 12.44 -9.77 -5.45
CA ASN A 264 12.12 -8.36 -5.45
C ASN A 264 12.61 -7.66 -4.17
N SER A 265 12.39 -8.29 -3.02
CA SER A 265 12.86 -7.77 -1.73
C SER A 265 14.38 -7.69 -1.65
N ILE A 266 15.10 -8.70 -2.16
CA ILE A 266 16.57 -8.70 -2.21
C ILE A 266 17.09 -7.54 -3.06
N ARG A 267 16.47 -7.27 -4.22
CA ARG A 267 16.89 -6.18 -5.10
C ARG A 267 16.70 -4.82 -4.44
N LEU A 268 15.53 -4.61 -3.83
CA LEU A 268 15.25 -3.38 -3.08
C LEU A 268 16.19 -3.23 -1.88
N ALA A 269 16.40 -4.30 -1.10
CA ALA A 269 17.28 -4.29 0.06
C ALA A 269 18.72 -3.89 -0.27
N ARG A 270 19.27 -4.43 -1.37
CA ARG A 270 20.60 -4.05 -1.85
C ARG A 270 20.71 -2.56 -2.15
N LYS A 271 19.70 -2.04 -2.86
CA LYS A 271 19.66 -0.63 -3.24
C LYS A 271 19.59 0.29 -2.03
N ILE A 272 18.78 -0.08 -1.03
CA ILE A 272 18.64 0.68 0.22
C ILE A 272 19.98 0.65 1.00
N ALA A 273 20.57 -0.53 1.17
CA ALA A 273 21.84 -0.67 1.90
C ALA A 273 22.96 0.15 1.24
N GLU A 274 23.05 0.13 -0.08
CA GLU A 274 24.04 0.91 -0.85
C GLU A 274 23.83 2.41 -0.71
N ASN A 275 22.59 2.89 -0.91
CA ASN A 275 22.31 4.33 -0.91
C ASN A 275 22.46 4.94 0.49
N ILE A 276 21.93 4.29 1.54
CA ILE A 276 22.10 4.82 2.92
C ILE A 276 23.57 4.82 3.31
N SER A 277 24.28 3.72 3.10
CA SER A 277 25.70 3.64 3.49
C SER A 277 26.57 4.67 2.78
N SER A 278 26.34 4.89 1.49
CA SER A 278 27.06 5.91 0.71
C SER A 278 26.66 7.32 1.10
N GLY A 279 25.36 7.58 1.30
CA GLY A 279 24.83 8.92 1.58
C GLY A 279 25.21 9.46 2.96
N LEU A 280 25.44 8.58 3.95
CA LEU A 280 25.75 8.95 5.33
C LEU A 280 27.15 8.50 5.80
N ALA A 281 27.97 7.97 4.92
CA ALA A 281 29.28 7.41 5.26
C ALA A 281 29.20 6.30 6.34
N LEU A 282 28.10 5.57 6.40
CA LEU A 282 27.93 4.41 7.26
C LEU A 282 28.51 3.16 6.59
N LYS A 283 28.95 2.22 7.40
CA LYS A 283 29.35 0.91 6.88
C LYS A 283 28.14 0.20 6.26
N ASN A 284 28.32 -0.39 5.08
CA ASN A 284 27.34 -1.32 4.52
C ASN A 284 27.51 -2.68 5.21
N GLY A 285 26.57 -3.01 6.10
CA GLY A 285 26.52 -4.28 6.82
C GLY A 285 25.97 -5.43 5.98
N GLY A 286 25.38 -5.10 4.82
CA GLY A 286 24.92 -6.10 3.86
C GLY A 286 23.41 -6.35 3.87
N VAL A 287 23.03 -7.38 3.10
CA VAL A 287 21.65 -7.80 2.93
C VAL A 287 21.52 -9.26 3.38
N HIS A 288 20.56 -9.52 4.26
CA HIS A 288 20.42 -10.79 4.94
C HIS A 288 18.99 -11.35 4.81
N GLY A 289 18.92 -12.66 4.61
CA GLY A 289 17.62 -13.37 4.69
C GLY A 289 17.35 -13.85 6.10
N ALA A 290 16.18 -13.54 6.65
CA ALA A 290 15.77 -14.01 7.97
C ALA A 290 14.24 -14.14 8.13
N ASN A 291 13.81 -14.90 9.14
CA ASN A 291 12.42 -15.18 9.40
C ASN A 291 11.81 -14.14 10.36
N PHE A 292 11.83 -12.88 9.95
CA PHE A 292 11.12 -11.84 10.68
C PHE A 292 9.60 -12.02 10.58
N ALA A 293 8.92 -12.04 11.70
CA ALA A 293 7.47 -12.18 11.75
C ALA A 293 6.74 -11.09 10.97
N VAL A 294 7.19 -9.85 11.08
CA VAL A 294 6.62 -8.69 10.37
C VAL A 294 6.74 -8.79 8.85
N LEU A 295 7.79 -9.41 8.33
CA LEU A 295 7.97 -9.63 6.90
C LEU A 295 7.28 -10.91 6.41
N ARG A 296 7.25 -11.97 7.23
CA ARG A 296 6.63 -13.26 6.89
C ARG A 296 5.15 -13.13 6.60
N GLY A 297 4.47 -12.23 7.31
CA GLY A 297 3.04 -12.00 7.16
C GLY A 297 2.63 -11.14 5.96
N PHE A 298 3.57 -10.55 5.23
CA PHE A 298 3.27 -9.65 4.11
C PHE A 298 3.29 -10.37 2.76
N ASN A 299 2.28 -10.12 1.92
CA ASN A 299 2.08 -10.77 0.63
C ASN A 299 2.70 -10.02 -0.57
N GLY A 300 3.69 -9.17 -0.35
CA GLY A 300 4.34 -8.36 -1.36
C GLY A 300 5.85 -8.25 -1.19
N THR A 301 6.44 -7.24 -1.82
CA THR A 301 7.85 -6.90 -1.62
C THR A 301 8.03 -6.23 -0.27
N GLY A 302 8.77 -6.87 0.65
CA GLY A 302 8.96 -6.38 2.01
C GLY A 302 10.43 -6.39 2.44
N VAL A 303 10.84 -5.32 3.12
CA VAL A 303 12.18 -5.20 3.71
C VAL A 303 12.10 -4.68 5.13
N LEU A 304 13.07 -5.05 5.96
CA LEU A 304 13.32 -4.46 7.26
C LEU A 304 14.72 -3.84 7.25
N ILE A 305 14.80 -2.58 7.62
CA ILE A 305 16.00 -1.77 7.58
C ILE A 305 16.47 -1.56 9.01
N GLU A 306 17.67 -2.01 9.31
CA GLU A 306 18.43 -1.62 10.50
C GLU A 306 19.30 -0.42 10.13
N LEU A 307 18.89 0.77 10.55
CA LEU A 307 19.52 2.04 10.16
C LEU A 307 20.97 2.21 10.67
N GLY A 308 21.36 1.42 11.64
CA GLY A 308 22.64 1.44 12.33
C GLY A 308 22.49 0.87 13.74
N PHE A 309 23.55 0.85 14.51
CA PHE A 309 23.57 0.26 15.84
C PHE A 309 23.49 1.34 16.93
N VAL A 310 22.43 1.35 17.73
CA VAL A 310 22.33 2.26 18.90
C VAL A 310 23.43 1.97 19.93
N SER A 311 23.99 0.76 19.91
CA SER A 311 25.11 0.33 20.76
C SER A 311 26.48 0.86 20.29
N ASN A 312 26.62 1.32 19.05
CA ASN A 312 27.84 1.89 18.51
C ASN A 312 27.83 3.42 18.65
N SER A 313 28.92 4.02 19.11
CA SER A 313 28.97 5.47 19.36
C SER A 313 28.92 6.32 18.10
N TYR A 314 29.51 5.82 17.01
CA TYR A 314 29.49 6.52 15.72
C TYR A 314 28.10 6.47 15.09
N ASP A 315 27.51 5.28 14.97
CA ASP A 315 26.15 5.09 14.44
C ASP A 315 25.14 5.85 15.30
N ALA A 316 25.24 5.76 16.63
CA ALA A 316 24.32 6.43 17.55
C ALA A 316 24.33 7.96 17.38
N ALA A 317 25.48 8.57 17.12
CA ALA A 317 25.57 10.00 16.85
C ALA A 317 24.80 10.38 15.58
N ILE A 318 24.89 9.57 14.53
CA ILE A 318 24.17 9.76 13.26
C ILE A 318 22.67 9.50 13.46
N LEU A 319 22.31 8.44 14.20
CA LEU A 319 20.91 8.06 14.44
C LEU A 319 20.11 9.10 15.21
N VAL A 320 20.73 9.87 16.11
CA VAL A 320 20.04 10.93 16.88
C VAL A 320 20.04 12.29 16.20
N ASP A 321 20.90 12.49 15.21
CA ASP A 321 20.98 13.73 14.46
C ASP A 321 19.82 13.86 13.47
N ARG A 322 19.08 14.97 13.57
CA ARG A 322 17.86 15.17 12.80
C ARG A 322 18.12 15.28 11.29
N ASP A 323 19.20 15.95 10.91
CA ASP A 323 19.55 16.12 9.50
C ASP A 323 19.98 14.78 8.90
N SER A 324 20.69 13.96 9.66
CA SER A 324 21.04 12.59 9.29
C SER A 324 19.79 11.70 9.14
N GLN A 325 18.80 11.83 10.04
CA GLN A 325 17.53 11.10 9.94
C GLN A 325 16.77 11.48 8.66
N GLN A 326 16.71 12.76 8.34
CA GLN A 326 16.11 13.23 7.09
C GLN A 326 16.88 12.67 5.89
N LYS A 327 18.21 12.72 5.92
CA LYS A 327 19.05 12.16 4.86
C LYS A 327 18.86 10.66 4.68
N MET A 328 18.73 9.89 5.76
CA MET A 328 18.38 8.47 5.71
C MET A 328 17.06 8.26 4.96
N ALA A 329 16.03 9.02 5.29
CA ALA A 329 14.73 8.95 4.64
C ALA A 329 14.82 9.30 3.14
N GLU A 330 15.60 10.30 2.76
CA GLU A 330 15.83 10.66 1.35
C GLU A 330 16.50 9.52 0.57
N GLU A 331 17.53 8.88 1.14
CA GLU A 331 18.23 7.78 0.48
C GLU A 331 17.35 6.49 0.38
N ILE A 332 16.51 6.22 1.39
CA ILE A 332 15.50 5.16 1.31
C ILE A 332 14.47 5.49 0.22
N ALA A 333 13.94 6.71 0.20
CA ALA A 333 12.97 7.14 -0.80
C ALA A 333 13.53 7.06 -2.23
N LYS A 334 14.76 7.50 -2.42
CA LYS A 334 15.49 7.39 -3.69
C LYS A 334 15.58 5.93 -4.13
N SER A 335 15.94 5.02 -3.22
CA SER A 335 16.04 3.58 -3.50
C SER A 335 14.71 2.99 -3.95
N ILE A 336 13.62 3.37 -3.27
CA ILE A 336 12.27 2.93 -3.59
C ILE A 336 11.82 3.48 -4.95
N LYS A 337 12.06 4.77 -5.22
CA LYS A 337 11.73 5.41 -6.50
C LYS A 337 12.47 4.75 -7.66
N GLU A 338 13.77 4.53 -7.52
CA GLU A 338 14.58 3.86 -8.54
C GLU A 338 14.15 2.40 -8.76
N TYR A 339 13.83 1.68 -7.66
CA TYR A 339 13.30 0.32 -7.73
C TYR A 339 11.97 0.28 -8.49
N LEU A 340 11.02 1.13 -8.12
CA LEU A 340 9.69 1.16 -8.74
C LEU A 340 9.72 1.66 -10.20
N THR A 341 10.55 2.63 -10.57
CA THR A 341 10.65 3.15 -11.93
C THR A 341 11.19 2.12 -12.90
N ARG A 342 12.11 1.28 -12.48
CA ARG A 342 12.75 0.26 -13.33
C ARG A 342 11.83 -0.90 -13.66
N TRP A 343 10.88 -1.21 -12.78
CA TRP A 343 9.94 -2.33 -12.91
C TRP A 343 8.62 -1.94 -13.56
N TRP A 344 8.43 -0.68 -13.84
CA TRP A 344 7.23 -0.16 -14.47
C TRP A 344 7.30 -0.11 -15.99
N ASN A 345 8.50 -0.26 -16.51
CA ASN A 345 8.76 -0.23 -17.95
C ASN A 345 9.00 -1.63 -18.54
N GLU A 346 8.93 -2.67 -17.72
CA GLU A 346 8.93 -4.10 -18.10
C GLU A 346 7.53 -4.71 -17.90
#